data_e0ca4b0e31de2fd3b6d30d357a847df2
#
_entry.id   e0ca4b0e31de2fd3b6d30d357a847df2
#
_cell.length_a   1.000
_cell.length_b   1.000
_cell.length_c   1.000
_cell.angle_alpha   90.00
_cell.angle_beta   90.00
_cell.angle_gamma   90.00
#
_symmetry.space_group_name_H-M   'P 1'
#
loop_
_entity.id
_entity.type
_entity.pdbx_description
1 polymer ?
#
loop_
_entity_poly.entity_id
_entity_poly.type
_entity_poly.pdbx_seq_one_letter_code
_entity_poly.pdbx_strand_id
1 'polypeptide(L)'
;MNKNITRIALTGGPCAGKTTALAQIIEHFSDLGYLVYALPETPTLFSNASINFGTPDRQYFYNIEKAVMKYQLQMEDTFLELAHTAPHPVLIISDRGTMDISNYIERTMWQALLDELGLSEIKLRDARYDAVIHMVTAAQGAEAFYTLENNSFRGETIEEARELDARIMKAWTGHPQLHIVENNVDFEVKIRQVLHAIHESLGDDAASFTDVRRRFLVRLTGDLPFGVETDLYQAYIDLEDGSSVRIRKRGLRGNYVYFMTRKSPIESQPIITERQIGPEE
;
A
#
# COMPACT_ATOMS: atom_id res chain seq x y z
N MET A 1 -10.78 -4.18 25.18
CA MET A 1 -11.17 -4.69 23.84
C MET A 1 -10.23 -4.03 22.86
N ASN A 2 -9.28 -4.76 22.28
CA ASN A 2 -8.47 -4.22 21.20
C ASN A 2 -9.40 -4.00 20.00
N LYS A 3 -9.69 -2.75 19.69
CA LYS A 3 -10.39 -2.38 18.47
C LYS A 3 -9.41 -2.63 17.33
N ASN A 4 -9.71 -3.58 16.47
CA ASN A 4 -8.91 -3.84 15.29
C ASN A 4 -9.13 -2.70 14.30
N ILE A 5 -8.14 -1.85 14.13
CA ILE A 5 -8.10 -0.85 13.07
C ILE A 5 -7.08 -1.35 12.05
N THR A 6 -7.49 -1.47 10.80
CA THR A 6 -6.59 -1.88 9.72
C THR A 6 -6.55 -0.80 8.66
N ARG A 7 -5.34 -0.40 8.27
CA ARG A 7 -5.07 0.66 7.27
C ARG A 7 -4.47 0.04 6.02
N ILE A 8 -5.10 0.26 4.89
CA ILE A 8 -4.68 -0.30 3.61
C ILE A 8 -4.51 0.83 2.59
N ALA A 9 -3.40 0.82 1.86
CA ALA A 9 -3.26 1.60 0.65
C ALA A 9 -3.69 0.76 -0.55
N LEU A 10 -4.72 1.22 -1.27
CA LEU A 10 -5.14 0.66 -2.55
C LEU A 10 -4.49 1.48 -3.65
N THR A 11 -3.50 0.91 -4.32
CA THR A 11 -2.68 1.61 -5.31
C THR A 11 -2.64 0.89 -6.65
N GLY A 12 -1.95 1.45 -7.61
CA GLY A 12 -1.80 0.91 -8.96
C GLY A 12 -1.97 1.99 -10.04
N GLY A 13 -1.57 1.66 -11.25
CA GLY A 13 -1.56 2.55 -12.40
C GLY A 13 -2.94 3.01 -12.84
N PRO A 14 -2.98 3.78 -13.95
CA PRO A 14 -4.22 4.17 -14.60
C PRO A 14 -5.05 2.95 -15.02
N CYS A 15 -6.37 3.06 -14.98
CA CYS A 15 -7.31 1.98 -15.39
C CYS A 15 -7.09 0.62 -14.70
N ALA A 16 -6.50 0.61 -13.49
CA ALA A 16 -6.31 -0.64 -12.72
C ALA A 16 -7.60 -1.22 -12.13
N GLY A 17 -8.70 -0.45 -12.12
CA GLY A 17 -9.99 -0.85 -11.56
C GLY A 17 -10.15 -0.50 -10.06
N LYS A 18 -9.31 0.39 -9.51
CA LYS A 18 -9.32 0.78 -8.08
C LYS A 18 -10.69 1.27 -7.60
N THR A 19 -11.34 2.17 -8.34
CA THR A 19 -12.65 2.73 -7.97
C THR A 19 -13.72 1.64 -7.86
N THR A 20 -13.73 0.68 -8.78
CA THR A 20 -14.65 -0.46 -8.73
C THR A 20 -14.33 -1.38 -7.56
N ALA A 21 -13.04 -1.66 -7.34
CA ALA A 21 -12.60 -2.45 -6.20
C ALA A 21 -12.99 -1.78 -4.87
N LEU A 22 -12.84 -0.47 -4.77
CA LEU A 22 -13.20 0.29 -3.57
C LEU A 22 -14.70 0.16 -3.24
N ALA A 23 -15.57 0.24 -4.25
CA ALA A 23 -17.01 0.03 -4.07
C ALA A 23 -17.31 -1.38 -3.53
N GLN A 24 -16.68 -2.41 -4.08
CA GLN A 24 -16.84 -3.80 -3.64
C GLN A 24 -16.25 -4.04 -2.23
N ILE A 25 -15.13 -3.40 -1.89
CA ILE A 25 -14.55 -3.45 -0.54
C ILE A 25 -15.53 -2.86 0.46
N ILE A 26 -16.12 -1.69 0.18
CA ILE A 26 -17.07 -1.03 1.07
C ILE A 26 -18.27 -1.93 1.31
N GLU A 27 -18.88 -2.46 0.25
CA GLU A 27 -20.04 -3.35 0.35
C GLU A 27 -19.69 -4.60 1.17
N HIS A 28 -18.69 -5.35 0.76
CA HIS A 28 -18.31 -6.62 1.35
C HIS A 28 -17.98 -6.52 2.85
N PHE A 29 -17.12 -5.58 3.24
CA PHE A 29 -16.69 -5.45 4.63
C PHE A 29 -17.73 -4.77 5.53
N SER A 30 -18.59 -3.91 4.97
CA SER A 30 -19.76 -3.39 5.71
C SER A 30 -20.74 -4.51 6.06
N ASP A 31 -21.01 -5.45 5.16
CA ASP A 31 -21.85 -6.61 5.41
C ASP A 31 -21.27 -7.53 6.50
N LEU A 32 -19.94 -7.54 6.64
CA LEU A 32 -19.24 -8.26 7.72
C LEU A 32 -19.18 -7.48 9.04
N GLY A 33 -19.76 -6.27 9.10
CA GLY A 33 -19.87 -5.45 10.31
C GLY A 33 -18.68 -4.51 10.57
N TYR A 34 -17.80 -4.31 9.59
CA TYR A 34 -16.75 -3.30 9.67
C TYR A 34 -17.30 -1.90 9.34
N LEU A 35 -16.75 -0.88 10.00
CA LEU A 35 -16.85 0.48 9.51
C LEU A 35 -15.75 0.70 8.49
N VAL A 36 -16.12 0.94 7.23
CA VAL A 36 -15.16 1.15 6.15
C VAL A 36 -15.02 2.64 5.87
N TYR A 37 -13.83 3.18 6.14
CA TYR A 37 -13.48 4.56 5.81
C TYR A 37 -12.70 4.57 4.50
N ALA A 38 -13.35 4.99 3.42
CA ALA A 38 -12.75 5.12 2.10
C ALA A 38 -12.21 6.55 1.92
N LEU A 39 -10.90 6.71 1.99
CA LEU A 39 -10.24 8.00 1.83
C LEU A 39 -10.04 8.30 0.35
N PRO A 40 -10.49 9.47 -0.15
CA PRO A 40 -10.40 9.81 -1.55
C PRO A 40 -8.97 10.10 -1.99
N GLU A 41 -8.70 9.94 -3.27
CA GLU A 41 -7.44 10.30 -3.91
C GLU A 41 -7.17 11.81 -3.75
N THR A 42 -6.13 12.17 -3.01
CA THR A 42 -5.79 13.56 -2.69
C THR A 42 -5.54 14.43 -3.93
N PRO A 43 -4.76 14.00 -4.97
CA PRO A 43 -4.59 14.77 -6.20
C PRO A 43 -5.90 15.12 -6.90
N THR A 44 -6.88 14.21 -6.88
CA THR A 44 -8.21 14.47 -7.46
C THR A 44 -8.94 15.58 -6.70
N LEU A 45 -8.85 15.65 -5.38
CA LEU A 45 -9.43 16.76 -4.59
C LEU A 45 -8.81 18.10 -4.97
N PHE A 46 -7.49 18.15 -5.17
CA PHE A 46 -6.78 19.35 -5.59
C PHE A 46 -7.15 19.77 -7.01
N SER A 47 -7.26 18.82 -7.95
CA SER A 47 -7.73 19.09 -9.30
C SER A 47 -9.17 19.64 -9.32
N ASN A 48 -10.06 19.09 -8.49
CA ASN A 48 -11.42 19.59 -8.34
C ASN A 48 -11.47 21.02 -7.75
N ALA A 49 -10.46 21.38 -6.96
CA ALA A 49 -10.25 22.76 -6.50
C ALA A 49 -9.54 23.65 -7.52
N SER A 50 -9.45 23.22 -8.78
CA SER A 50 -8.83 23.94 -9.90
C SER A 50 -7.31 24.10 -9.78
N ILE A 51 -6.61 23.25 -9.02
CA ILE A 51 -5.16 23.23 -9.00
C ILE A 51 -4.65 22.52 -10.25
N ASN A 52 -3.79 23.19 -11.01
CA ASN A 52 -3.19 22.68 -12.23
C ASN A 52 -1.83 22.00 -11.95
N PHE A 53 -1.78 20.67 -12.01
CA PHE A 53 -0.56 19.88 -11.88
C PHE A 53 0.37 19.99 -13.10
N GLY A 54 -0.14 20.43 -14.26
CA GLY A 54 0.65 20.67 -15.49
C GLY A 54 1.34 22.03 -15.53
N THR A 55 1.52 22.71 -14.39
CA THR A 55 2.20 24.01 -14.33
C THR A 55 3.68 23.86 -14.76
N PRO A 56 4.20 24.79 -15.61
CA PRO A 56 5.61 24.81 -15.97
C PRO A 56 6.53 25.37 -14.85
N ASP A 57 5.95 26.03 -13.85
CA ASP A 57 6.68 26.57 -12.71
C ASP A 57 7.07 25.43 -11.75
N ARG A 58 8.34 25.07 -11.77
CA ARG A 58 8.89 23.97 -10.94
C ARG A 58 8.73 24.22 -9.43
N GLN A 59 8.87 25.48 -8.99
CA GLN A 59 8.73 25.80 -7.56
C GLN A 59 7.26 25.70 -7.14
N TYR A 60 6.35 26.17 -7.97
CA TYR A 60 4.92 26.06 -7.70
C TYR A 60 4.47 24.59 -7.73
N PHE A 61 4.95 23.80 -8.70
CA PHE A 61 4.71 22.36 -8.75
C PHE A 61 5.19 21.65 -7.49
N TYR A 62 6.42 21.95 -7.04
CA TYR A 62 6.93 21.43 -5.76
C TYR A 62 6.02 21.77 -4.58
N ASN A 63 5.52 23.01 -4.52
CA ASN A 63 4.62 23.45 -3.46
C ASN A 63 3.26 22.72 -3.52
N ILE A 64 2.76 22.40 -4.72
CA ILE A 64 1.55 21.58 -4.90
C ILE A 64 1.78 20.19 -4.31
N GLU A 65 2.84 19.50 -4.71
CA GLU A 65 3.14 18.14 -4.23
C GLU A 65 3.39 18.10 -2.72
N LYS A 66 4.04 19.13 -2.17
CA LYS A 66 4.19 19.30 -0.72
C LYS A 66 2.83 19.48 -0.03
N ALA A 67 1.93 20.25 -0.61
CA ALA A 67 0.57 20.43 -0.09
C ALA A 67 -0.24 19.14 -0.16
N VAL A 68 -0.13 18.38 -1.26
CA VAL A 68 -0.74 17.05 -1.43
C VAL A 68 -0.24 16.09 -0.32
N MET A 69 1.08 16.00 -0.10
CA MET A 69 1.64 15.16 0.97
C MET A 69 1.10 15.54 2.34
N LYS A 70 1.13 16.84 2.68
CA LYS A 70 0.63 17.32 3.98
C LYS A 70 -0.84 17.01 4.17
N TYR A 71 -1.65 17.20 3.13
CA TYR A 71 -3.09 16.92 3.19
C TYR A 71 -3.37 15.42 3.32
N GLN A 72 -2.67 14.58 2.56
CA GLN A 72 -2.77 13.12 2.64
C GLN A 72 -2.49 12.64 4.07
N LEU A 73 -1.36 13.07 4.64
CA LEU A 73 -0.99 12.72 6.01
C LEU A 73 -2.05 13.16 7.03
N GLN A 74 -2.49 14.41 6.94
CA GLN A 74 -3.49 14.96 7.87
C GLN A 74 -4.83 14.23 7.75
N MET A 75 -5.28 13.94 6.53
CA MET A 75 -6.51 13.21 6.29
C MET A 75 -6.45 11.81 6.92
N GLU A 76 -5.40 11.05 6.62
CA GLU A 76 -5.23 9.70 7.15
C GLU A 76 -5.14 9.69 8.68
N ASP A 77 -4.41 10.63 9.28
CA ASP A 77 -4.29 10.74 10.74
C ASP A 77 -5.63 11.10 11.39
N THR A 78 -6.39 12.01 10.80
CA THR A 78 -7.73 12.39 11.28
C THR A 78 -8.68 11.19 11.28
N PHE A 79 -8.68 10.40 10.20
CA PHE A 79 -9.54 9.21 10.14
C PHE A 79 -9.05 8.08 11.07
N LEU A 80 -7.74 7.99 11.31
CA LEU A 80 -7.21 7.07 12.32
C LEU A 80 -7.65 7.47 13.73
N GLU A 81 -7.58 8.75 14.08
CA GLU A 81 -8.09 9.27 15.37
C GLU A 81 -9.59 8.96 15.53
N LEU A 82 -10.39 9.19 14.48
CA LEU A 82 -11.82 8.84 14.49
C LEU A 82 -12.02 7.33 14.68
N ALA A 83 -11.24 6.49 14.02
CA ALA A 83 -11.31 5.04 14.14
C ALA A 83 -11.07 4.54 15.57
N HIS A 84 -10.18 5.18 16.32
CA HIS A 84 -9.94 4.83 17.73
C HIS A 84 -11.18 5.03 18.62
N THR A 85 -12.13 5.87 18.24
CA THR A 85 -13.38 6.11 18.96
C THR A 85 -14.56 5.31 18.44
N ALA A 86 -14.39 4.61 17.31
CA ALA A 86 -15.46 3.87 16.64
C ALA A 86 -16.00 2.69 17.49
N PRO A 87 -17.31 2.35 17.44
CA PRO A 87 -17.87 1.25 18.20
C PRO A 87 -17.60 -0.14 17.59
N HIS A 88 -17.24 -0.20 16.32
CA HIS A 88 -17.01 -1.43 15.55
C HIS A 88 -15.55 -1.49 15.05
N PRO A 89 -15.07 -2.64 14.58
CA PRO A 89 -13.80 -2.73 13.85
C PRO A 89 -13.81 -1.80 12.64
N VAL A 90 -12.65 -1.17 12.36
CA VAL A 90 -12.53 -0.16 11.30
C VAL A 90 -11.53 -0.62 10.26
N LEU A 91 -11.92 -0.52 9.00
CA LEU A 91 -11.06 -0.70 7.84
C LEU A 91 -10.89 0.67 7.15
N ILE A 92 -9.68 1.21 7.16
CA ILE A 92 -9.35 2.47 6.48
C ILE A 92 -8.68 2.11 5.15
N ILE A 93 -9.29 2.51 4.05
CA ILE A 93 -8.75 2.30 2.69
C ILE A 93 -8.40 3.67 2.11
N SER A 94 -7.12 3.90 1.87
CA SER A 94 -6.64 5.09 1.15
C SER A 94 -6.60 4.78 -0.35
N ASP A 95 -7.38 5.52 -1.16
CA ASP A 95 -7.24 5.49 -2.62
C ASP A 95 -5.97 6.26 -2.97
N ARG A 96 -4.92 5.53 -3.26
CA ARG A 96 -3.49 5.85 -3.24
C ARG A 96 -2.93 6.10 -1.84
N GLY A 97 -1.67 5.76 -1.68
CA GLY A 97 -0.93 5.99 -0.46
C GLY A 97 0.20 7.02 -0.64
N THR A 98 0.84 7.35 0.46
CA THR A 98 1.88 8.40 0.53
C THR A 98 3.05 8.17 -0.43
N MET A 99 3.43 6.90 -0.69
CA MET A 99 4.54 6.59 -1.60
C MET A 99 4.19 6.80 -3.08
N ASP A 100 2.90 6.86 -3.44
CA ASP A 100 2.50 7.13 -4.82
C ASP A 100 2.96 8.51 -5.29
N ILE A 101 3.01 9.50 -4.39
CA ILE A 101 3.46 10.88 -4.66
C ILE A 101 4.89 10.91 -5.22
N SER A 102 5.77 10.01 -4.76
CA SER A 102 7.17 9.93 -5.22
C SER A 102 7.33 9.67 -6.71
N ASN A 103 6.27 9.19 -7.39
CA ASN A 103 6.29 8.85 -8.81
C ASN A 103 5.99 10.02 -9.73
N TYR A 104 5.52 11.13 -9.18
CA TYR A 104 5.11 12.32 -9.93
C TYR A 104 6.13 13.45 -9.82
N ILE A 105 7.11 13.37 -8.91
CA ILE A 105 8.15 14.36 -8.70
C ILE A 105 9.54 13.77 -8.92
N GLU A 106 10.50 14.62 -9.25
CA GLU A 106 11.89 14.22 -9.40
C GLU A 106 12.48 13.74 -8.07
N ARG A 107 13.41 12.79 -8.12
CA ARG A 107 14.04 12.20 -6.92
C ARG A 107 14.66 13.25 -5.98
N THR A 108 15.27 14.30 -6.53
CA THR A 108 15.85 15.38 -5.74
C THR A 108 14.80 16.21 -5.01
N MET A 109 13.67 16.49 -5.69
CA MET A 109 12.54 17.17 -5.07
C MET A 109 11.86 16.31 -4.00
N TRP A 110 11.73 14.99 -4.26
CA TRP A 110 11.21 14.06 -3.28
C TRP A 110 12.04 14.06 -2.00
N GLN A 111 13.39 13.97 -2.12
CA GLN A 111 14.25 14.01 -0.95
C GLN A 111 14.13 15.34 -0.20
N ALA A 112 14.12 16.47 -0.91
CA ALA A 112 13.94 17.79 -0.31
C ALA A 112 12.59 17.90 0.44
N LEU A 113 11.52 17.32 -0.11
CA LEU A 113 10.21 17.27 0.53
C LEU A 113 10.24 16.47 1.83
N LEU A 114 10.88 15.30 1.81
CA LEU A 114 11.04 14.48 3.01
C LEU A 114 11.83 15.21 4.09
N ASP A 115 12.95 15.82 3.72
CA ASP A 115 13.81 16.56 4.64
C ASP A 115 13.06 17.77 5.25
N GLU A 116 12.34 18.54 4.43
CA GLU A 116 11.57 19.71 4.87
C GLU A 116 10.44 19.33 5.84
N LEU A 117 9.76 18.20 5.59
CA LEU A 117 8.65 17.74 6.42
C LEU A 117 9.07 16.83 7.59
N GLY A 118 10.37 16.52 7.72
CA GLY A 118 10.86 15.59 8.74
C GLY A 118 10.36 14.16 8.56
N LEU A 119 10.13 13.75 7.31
CA LEU A 119 9.59 12.44 6.94
C LEU A 119 10.71 11.48 6.53
N SER A 120 10.39 10.18 6.50
CA SER A 120 11.26 9.17 5.89
C SER A 120 10.44 8.19 5.06
N GLU A 121 11.01 7.73 3.93
CA GLU A 121 10.36 6.74 3.05
C GLU A 121 9.96 5.47 3.83
N ILE A 122 10.80 5.03 4.77
CA ILE A 122 10.55 3.84 5.57
C ILE A 122 9.30 4.02 6.43
N LYS A 123 9.15 5.17 7.10
CA LYS A 123 7.95 5.44 7.90
C LYS A 123 6.70 5.59 7.03
N LEU A 124 6.82 6.26 5.90
CA LEU A 124 5.71 6.46 4.96
C LEU A 124 5.26 5.15 4.31
N ARG A 125 6.19 4.27 3.96
CA ARG A 125 5.92 3.00 3.32
C ARG A 125 5.61 1.90 4.32
N ASP A 126 6.51 1.66 5.31
CA ASP A 126 6.51 0.43 6.10
C ASP A 126 5.71 0.56 7.41
N ALA A 127 5.49 1.79 7.90
CA ALA A 127 4.83 2.01 9.19
C ALA A 127 3.42 2.60 9.09
N ARG A 128 3.06 3.14 7.94
CA ARG A 128 1.81 3.88 7.81
C ARG A 128 0.62 2.98 7.46
N TYR A 129 0.85 1.89 6.74
CA TYR A 129 -0.18 0.96 6.29
C TYR A 129 0.10 -0.45 6.79
N ASP A 130 -0.94 -1.18 7.17
CA ASP A 130 -0.86 -2.58 7.57
C ASP A 130 -0.69 -3.47 6.34
N ALA A 131 -1.29 -3.08 5.19
CA ALA A 131 -1.07 -3.70 3.90
C ALA A 131 -1.13 -2.69 2.75
N VAL A 132 -0.54 -3.07 1.63
CA VAL A 132 -0.60 -2.33 0.37
C VAL A 132 -1.08 -3.29 -0.71
N ILE A 133 -2.15 -2.91 -1.40
CA ILE A 133 -2.70 -3.68 -2.51
C ILE A 133 -2.44 -2.92 -3.79
N HIS A 134 -1.51 -3.42 -4.61
CA HIS A 134 -1.20 -2.88 -5.91
C HIS A 134 -2.00 -3.62 -6.98
N MET A 135 -2.94 -2.92 -7.58
CA MET A 135 -3.70 -3.43 -8.72
C MET A 135 -2.98 -3.04 -10.02
N VAL A 136 -2.53 -4.04 -10.77
CA VAL A 136 -1.83 -3.80 -12.04
C VAL A 136 -2.75 -3.10 -13.05
N THR A 137 -2.23 -2.12 -13.78
CA THR A 137 -2.96 -1.38 -14.81
C THR A 137 -3.53 -2.29 -15.90
N ALA A 138 -4.74 -1.97 -16.42
CA ALA A 138 -5.30 -2.70 -17.57
C ALA A 138 -4.44 -2.58 -18.83
N ALA A 139 -3.55 -1.58 -18.91
CA ALA A 139 -2.56 -1.46 -19.98
C ALA A 139 -1.60 -2.66 -20.06
N GLN A 140 -1.56 -3.52 -19.02
CA GLN A 140 -0.77 -4.74 -18.98
C GLN A 140 -1.67 -5.96 -18.79
N GLY A 141 -1.89 -6.73 -19.86
CA GLY A 141 -2.64 -7.99 -19.83
C GLY A 141 -4.17 -7.86 -19.93
N ALA A 142 -4.70 -6.64 -20.03
CA ALA A 142 -6.13 -6.36 -20.21
C ALA A 142 -6.35 -5.12 -21.11
N GLU A 143 -5.51 -4.95 -22.13
CA GLU A 143 -5.44 -3.75 -22.99
C GLU A 143 -6.78 -3.38 -23.62
N ALA A 144 -7.64 -4.36 -23.91
CA ALA A 144 -8.99 -4.12 -24.44
C ALA A 144 -9.90 -3.31 -23.51
N PHE A 145 -9.57 -3.27 -22.22
CA PHE A 145 -10.31 -2.53 -21.19
C PHE A 145 -9.60 -1.23 -20.77
N TYR A 146 -8.46 -0.91 -21.40
CA TYR A 146 -7.80 0.36 -21.18
C TYR A 146 -8.52 1.46 -21.94
N THR A 147 -9.30 2.29 -21.25
CA THR A 147 -10.04 3.41 -21.85
C THR A 147 -9.65 4.72 -21.16
N LEU A 148 -9.55 5.80 -21.95
CA LEU A 148 -9.32 7.15 -21.45
C LEU A 148 -10.63 7.91 -21.18
N GLU A 149 -11.79 7.33 -21.56
CA GLU A 149 -13.09 8.00 -21.52
C GLU A 149 -13.60 8.31 -20.10
N ASN A 150 -13.17 7.54 -19.13
CA ASN A 150 -13.66 7.65 -17.74
C ASN A 150 -12.95 8.73 -16.90
N ASN A 151 -11.95 9.42 -17.42
CA ASN A 151 -11.26 10.48 -16.70
C ASN A 151 -10.63 11.49 -17.67
N SER A 152 -11.24 12.66 -17.79
CA SER A 152 -10.81 13.77 -18.67
C SER A 152 -9.42 14.35 -18.36
N PHE A 153 -8.82 13.97 -17.23
CA PHE A 153 -7.48 14.40 -16.84
C PHE A 153 -6.38 13.39 -17.22
N ARG A 154 -6.74 12.28 -17.87
CA ARG A 154 -5.80 11.24 -18.30
C ARG A 154 -5.47 11.40 -19.77
N GLY A 155 -4.19 11.48 -20.06
CA GLY A 155 -3.65 11.56 -21.42
C GLY A 155 -2.56 10.54 -21.70
N GLU A 156 -2.31 9.59 -20.74
CA GLU A 156 -1.21 8.64 -20.87
C GLU A 156 -1.51 7.58 -21.94
N THR A 157 -0.52 7.33 -22.78
CA THR A 157 -0.52 6.17 -23.69
C THR A 157 -0.45 4.86 -22.91
N ILE A 158 -0.69 3.74 -23.58
CA ILE A 158 -0.57 2.40 -22.96
C ILE A 158 0.84 2.20 -22.40
N GLU A 159 1.87 2.62 -23.13
CA GLU A 159 3.27 2.51 -22.74
C GLU A 159 3.56 3.35 -21.49
N GLU A 160 3.14 4.60 -21.48
CA GLU A 160 3.30 5.50 -20.32
C GLU A 160 2.56 4.98 -19.09
N ALA A 161 1.39 4.40 -19.27
CA ALA A 161 0.62 3.79 -18.18
C ALA A 161 1.34 2.58 -17.58
N ARG A 162 1.96 1.73 -18.41
CA ARG A 162 2.78 0.60 -17.95
C ARG A 162 4.02 1.06 -17.17
N GLU A 163 4.72 2.07 -17.69
CA GLU A 163 5.88 2.63 -17.03
C GLU A 163 5.53 3.27 -15.68
N LEU A 164 4.42 4.01 -15.63
CA LEU A 164 3.93 4.61 -14.39
C LEU A 164 3.55 3.53 -13.37
N ASP A 165 2.82 2.49 -13.79
CA ASP A 165 2.44 1.37 -12.94
C ASP A 165 3.67 0.66 -12.34
N ALA A 166 4.68 0.40 -13.17
CA ALA A 166 5.93 -0.21 -12.72
C ALA A 166 6.69 0.68 -11.72
N ARG A 167 6.69 2.02 -11.91
CA ARG A 167 7.29 2.96 -10.94
C ARG A 167 6.53 2.96 -9.62
N ILE A 168 5.19 2.99 -9.66
CA ILE A 168 4.34 2.93 -8.47
C ILE A 168 4.61 1.63 -7.71
N MET A 169 4.59 0.48 -8.37
CA MET A 169 4.89 -0.81 -7.76
C MET A 169 6.29 -0.81 -7.11
N LYS A 170 7.29 -0.23 -7.79
CA LYS A 170 8.66 -0.10 -7.26
C LYS A 170 8.71 0.76 -6.00
N ALA A 171 7.95 1.84 -5.91
CA ALA A 171 7.91 2.71 -4.73
C ALA A 171 7.40 1.96 -3.49
N TRP A 172 6.50 1.00 -3.67
CA TRP A 172 5.96 0.16 -2.61
C TRP A 172 6.76 -1.13 -2.37
N THR A 173 7.68 -1.48 -3.28
CA THR A 173 8.50 -2.69 -3.12
C THR A 173 9.28 -2.61 -1.81
N GLY A 174 9.13 -3.66 -1.02
CA GLY A 174 9.72 -3.77 0.33
C GLY A 174 8.75 -3.53 1.46
N HIS A 175 7.51 -3.09 1.21
CA HIS A 175 6.47 -3.15 2.23
C HIS A 175 6.25 -4.62 2.65
N PRO A 176 6.15 -4.94 3.96
CA PRO A 176 6.05 -6.34 4.42
C PRO A 176 4.82 -7.07 3.89
N GLN A 177 3.71 -6.37 3.76
CA GLN A 177 2.42 -6.88 3.27
C GLN A 177 2.06 -6.17 1.96
N LEU A 178 2.90 -6.32 0.92
CA LEU A 178 2.61 -5.87 -0.43
C LEU A 178 1.96 -7.01 -1.21
N HIS A 179 0.70 -6.81 -1.61
CA HIS A 179 -0.06 -7.72 -2.47
C HIS A 179 -0.14 -7.13 -3.87
N ILE A 180 0.27 -7.91 -4.88
CA ILE A 180 0.18 -7.51 -6.29
C ILE A 180 -0.94 -8.32 -6.94
N VAL A 181 -1.94 -7.60 -7.47
CA VAL A 181 -3.11 -8.18 -8.12
C VAL A 181 -3.03 -7.94 -9.62
N GLU A 182 -2.75 -9.00 -10.36
CA GLU A 182 -2.49 -8.99 -11.81
C GLU A 182 -3.78 -9.08 -12.65
N ASN A 183 -3.63 -8.89 -13.97
CA ASN A 183 -4.74 -9.00 -14.96
C ASN A 183 -4.77 -10.34 -15.71
N ASN A 184 -4.16 -11.39 -15.17
CA ASN A 184 -4.12 -12.72 -15.76
C ASN A 184 -5.43 -13.52 -15.60
N VAL A 185 -6.47 -12.89 -15.09
CA VAL A 185 -7.78 -13.46 -14.77
C VAL A 185 -8.89 -12.48 -15.13
N ASP A 186 -10.14 -12.95 -15.13
CA ASP A 186 -11.30 -12.09 -15.29
C ASP A 186 -11.40 -11.05 -14.18
N PHE A 187 -12.00 -9.89 -14.49
CA PHE A 187 -12.07 -8.76 -13.57
C PHE A 187 -12.76 -9.12 -12.24
N GLU A 188 -13.80 -9.95 -12.26
CA GLU A 188 -14.44 -10.42 -11.03
C GLU A 188 -13.50 -11.25 -10.15
N VAL A 189 -12.65 -12.06 -10.77
CA VAL A 189 -11.61 -12.83 -10.05
C VAL A 189 -10.58 -11.89 -9.48
N LYS A 190 -10.18 -10.85 -10.25
CA LYS A 190 -9.28 -9.79 -9.78
C LYS A 190 -9.83 -9.11 -8.53
N ILE A 191 -11.11 -8.74 -8.51
CA ILE A 191 -11.77 -8.18 -7.33
C ILE A 191 -11.75 -9.16 -6.14
N ARG A 192 -12.06 -10.44 -6.36
CA ARG A 192 -11.96 -11.44 -5.29
C ARG A 192 -10.55 -11.57 -4.72
N GLN A 193 -9.51 -11.44 -5.54
CA GLN A 193 -8.12 -11.42 -5.06
C GLN A 193 -7.83 -10.19 -4.18
N VAL A 194 -8.40 -9.02 -4.51
CA VAL A 194 -8.31 -7.82 -3.67
C VAL A 194 -8.97 -8.07 -2.31
N LEU A 195 -10.21 -8.58 -2.30
CA LEU A 195 -10.93 -8.87 -1.05
C LEU A 195 -10.17 -9.91 -0.20
N HIS A 196 -9.61 -10.93 -0.84
CA HIS A 196 -8.81 -11.95 -0.17
C HIS A 196 -7.55 -11.35 0.49
N ALA A 197 -6.81 -10.48 -0.21
CA ALA A 197 -5.64 -9.80 0.35
C ALA A 197 -6.00 -8.96 1.58
N ILE A 198 -7.20 -8.36 1.60
CA ILE A 198 -7.69 -7.64 2.79
C ILE A 198 -7.99 -8.62 3.94
N HIS A 199 -8.68 -9.74 3.68
CA HIS A 199 -8.94 -10.76 4.71
C HIS A 199 -7.64 -11.30 5.31
N GLU A 200 -6.63 -11.59 4.48
CA GLU A 200 -5.29 -11.98 4.98
C GLU A 200 -4.68 -10.93 5.92
N SER A 201 -4.85 -9.65 5.58
CA SER A 201 -4.34 -8.53 6.38
C SER A 201 -5.10 -8.34 7.69
N LEU A 202 -6.36 -8.76 7.74
CA LEU A 202 -7.19 -8.77 8.96
C LEU A 202 -6.88 -9.97 9.87
N GLY A 203 -6.15 -10.96 9.38
CA GLY A 203 -5.90 -12.22 10.08
C GLY A 203 -7.09 -13.17 10.10
N ASP A 204 -8.06 -12.94 9.21
CA ASP A 204 -9.19 -13.82 9.03
C ASP A 204 -8.75 -15.08 8.27
N ASP A 205 -9.27 -16.25 8.66
CA ASP A 205 -9.13 -17.50 7.90
C ASP A 205 -9.93 -17.39 6.59
N ALA A 206 -9.39 -16.68 5.63
CA ALA A 206 -9.98 -16.59 4.30
C ALA A 206 -9.91 -17.96 3.63
N ALA A 207 -11.04 -18.66 3.58
CA ALA A 207 -11.17 -19.98 2.99
C ALA A 207 -10.57 -20.02 1.57
N SER A 208 -9.46 -20.74 1.43
CA SER A 208 -8.96 -21.39 0.22
C SER A 208 -8.80 -20.56 -1.05
N PHE A 209 -7.84 -19.63 -1.08
CA PHE A 209 -7.10 -19.36 -2.31
C PHE A 209 -5.68 -19.90 -2.14
N THR A 210 -5.23 -20.73 -3.08
CA THR A 210 -3.88 -21.29 -3.04
C THR A 210 -2.89 -20.19 -3.40
N ASP A 211 -2.25 -19.58 -2.40
CA ASP A 211 -1.14 -18.64 -2.62
C ASP A 211 0.10 -19.44 -3.08
N VAL A 212 0.46 -19.30 -4.34
CA VAL A 212 1.65 -19.96 -4.91
C VAL A 212 2.85 -19.05 -4.76
N ARG A 213 3.61 -19.21 -3.69
CA ARG A 213 4.88 -18.50 -3.47
C ARG A 213 6.03 -19.22 -4.17
N ARG A 214 6.76 -18.49 -5.01
CA ARG A 214 7.98 -18.97 -5.64
C ARG A 214 9.19 -18.26 -5.07
N ARG A 215 10.21 -19.01 -4.69
CA ARG A 215 11.51 -18.48 -4.27
C ARG A 215 12.52 -18.74 -5.35
N PHE A 216 13.29 -17.72 -5.71
CA PHE A 216 14.33 -17.82 -6.72
C PHE A 216 15.69 -17.60 -6.07
N LEU A 217 16.66 -18.46 -6.39
CA LEU A 217 18.05 -18.18 -6.12
C LEU A 217 18.57 -17.27 -7.23
N VAL A 218 19.00 -16.06 -6.86
CA VAL A 218 19.46 -15.06 -7.83
C VAL A 218 20.99 -15.01 -7.81
N ARG A 219 21.61 -15.01 -8.98
CA ARG A 219 23.02 -14.73 -9.16
C ARG A 219 23.16 -13.31 -9.70
N LEU A 220 23.80 -12.44 -8.95
CA LEU A 220 24.15 -11.11 -9.42
C LEU A 220 25.33 -11.23 -10.38
N THR A 221 25.15 -10.75 -11.63
CA THR A 221 26.19 -10.78 -12.68
C THR A 221 26.76 -9.40 -13.00
N GLY A 222 26.41 -8.38 -12.22
CA GLY A 222 26.85 -7.00 -12.33
C GLY A 222 26.66 -6.24 -11.00
N ASP A 223 26.76 -4.94 -11.07
CA ASP A 223 26.53 -4.08 -9.92
C ASP A 223 25.08 -4.21 -9.40
N LEU A 224 24.91 -4.04 -8.09
CA LEU A 224 23.57 -4.02 -7.50
C LEU A 224 22.74 -2.93 -8.17
N PRO A 225 21.48 -3.25 -8.56
CA PRO A 225 20.58 -2.22 -9.06
C PRO A 225 20.42 -1.12 -8.00
N PHE A 226 20.20 0.10 -8.46
CA PHE A 226 19.98 1.23 -7.57
C PHE A 226 18.87 0.91 -6.57
N GLY A 227 19.17 1.01 -5.28
CA GLY A 227 18.24 0.68 -4.20
C GLY A 227 18.47 1.59 -2.99
N VAL A 228 17.53 1.55 -2.06
CA VAL A 228 17.66 2.20 -0.77
C VAL A 228 18.27 1.21 0.21
N GLU A 229 19.43 1.56 0.78
CA GLU A 229 20.06 0.79 1.85
C GLU A 229 19.13 0.76 3.07
N THR A 230 18.96 -0.41 3.67
CA THR A 230 18.07 -0.59 4.82
C THR A 230 18.69 -1.59 5.79
N ASP A 231 18.80 -1.20 7.05
CA ASP A 231 19.16 -2.13 8.13
C ASP A 231 18.00 -3.09 8.39
N LEU A 232 18.29 -4.36 8.51
CA LEU A 232 17.31 -5.39 8.85
C LEU A 232 17.86 -6.28 9.97
N TYR A 233 17.19 -6.25 11.13
CA TYR A 233 17.47 -7.13 12.27
C TYR A 233 16.27 -8.05 12.48
N GLN A 234 16.54 -9.34 12.70
CA GLN A 234 15.51 -10.33 12.96
C GLN A 234 15.92 -11.22 14.14
N ALA A 235 14.95 -11.47 15.03
CA ALA A 235 15.06 -12.45 16.10
C ALA A 235 13.92 -13.47 15.97
N TYR A 236 14.18 -14.72 16.30
CA TYR A 236 13.22 -15.81 16.29
C TYR A 236 13.11 -16.38 17.68
N ILE A 237 11.88 -16.64 18.13
CA ILE A 237 11.56 -17.20 19.44
C ILE A 237 10.60 -18.36 19.19
N ASP A 238 11.00 -19.55 19.59
CA ASP A 238 10.10 -20.71 19.59
C ASP A 238 9.39 -20.77 20.95
N LEU A 239 8.08 -20.94 20.93
CA LEU A 239 7.24 -21.01 22.13
C LEU A 239 6.91 -22.46 22.48
N GLU A 240 6.58 -22.70 23.76
CA GLU A 240 6.27 -24.04 24.27
C GLU A 240 5.04 -24.67 23.61
N ASP A 241 4.11 -23.85 23.08
CA ASP A 241 2.92 -24.30 22.36
C ASP A 241 3.22 -24.73 20.90
N GLY A 242 4.51 -24.75 20.50
CA GLY A 242 4.95 -25.09 19.15
C GLY A 242 4.78 -23.94 18.15
N SER A 243 4.28 -22.79 18.57
CA SER A 243 4.26 -21.59 17.74
C SER A 243 5.64 -20.92 17.71
N SER A 244 5.94 -20.17 16.67
CA SER A 244 7.14 -19.35 16.59
C SER A 244 6.81 -17.88 16.39
N VAL A 245 7.60 -17.02 17.00
CA VAL A 245 7.50 -15.57 16.88
C VAL A 245 8.77 -15.04 16.23
N ARG A 246 8.61 -14.19 15.23
CA ARG A 246 9.70 -13.43 14.62
C ARG A 246 9.50 -11.95 14.94
N ILE A 247 10.49 -11.36 15.57
CA ILE A 247 10.57 -9.90 15.73
C ILE A 247 11.49 -9.37 14.64
N ARG A 248 11.05 -8.34 13.93
CA ARG A 248 11.81 -7.68 12.87
C ARG A 248 11.90 -6.19 13.15
N LYS A 249 13.11 -5.66 13.17
CA LYS A 249 13.40 -4.23 13.15
C LYS A 249 13.95 -3.88 11.78
N ARG A 250 13.36 -2.89 11.13
CA ARG A 250 13.77 -2.44 9.80
C ARG A 250 13.85 -0.91 9.75
N GLY A 251 14.87 -0.38 9.09
CA GLY A 251 15.02 1.07 8.95
C GLY A 251 16.44 1.49 8.65
N LEU A 252 16.71 2.78 8.78
CA LEU A 252 18.03 3.36 8.60
C LEU A 252 18.18 4.63 9.44
N ARG A 253 19.37 4.85 10.02
CA ARG A 253 19.76 6.10 10.69
C ARG A 253 18.77 6.60 11.74
N GLY A 254 18.31 5.71 12.62
CA GLY A 254 17.39 6.07 13.71
C GLY A 254 15.90 6.04 13.34
N ASN A 255 15.55 5.92 12.07
CA ASN A 255 14.18 5.75 11.60
C ASN A 255 13.88 4.26 11.44
N TYR A 256 13.38 3.62 12.48
CA TYR A 256 13.08 2.18 12.48
C TYR A 256 11.59 1.92 12.69
N VAL A 257 11.14 0.83 12.09
CA VAL A 257 9.83 0.23 12.31
C VAL A 257 10.02 -1.20 12.78
N TYR A 258 9.10 -1.65 13.61
CA TYR A 258 9.17 -2.95 14.25
C TYR A 258 7.94 -3.76 13.89
N PHE A 259 8.14 -5.05 13.62
CA PHE A 259 7.07 -5.99 13.28
C PHE A 259 7.22 -7.25 14.11
N MET A 260 6.09 -7.79 14.54
CA MET A 260 6.00 -9.11 15.14
C MET A 260 5.19 -10.01 14.23
N THR A 261 5.79 -11.11 13.80
CA THR A 261 5.10 -12.17 13.06
C THR A 261 4.96 -13.37 13.98
N ARG A 262 3.75 -13.86 14.21
CA ARG A 262 3.50 -15.13 14.92
C ARG A 262 3.05 -16.18 13.91
N LYS A 263 3.65 -17.35 13.99
CA LYS A 263 3.28 -18.52 13.22
C LYS A 263 2.78 -19.59 14.19
N SER A 264 1.49 -19.88 14.11
CA SER A 264 0.86 -20.93 14.94
C SER A 264 0.97 -22.29 14.25
N PRO A 265 1.27 -23.37 14.98
CA PRO A 265 1.30 -24.71 14.42
C PRO A 265 -0.15 -25.18 14.20
N ILE A 266 -0.54 -25.35 12.95
CA ILE A 266 -1.74 -26.10 12.59
C ILE A 266 -1.32 -27.18 11.61
N GLU A 267 -1.81 -28.42 11.79
CA GLU A 267 -1.34 -29.61 11.08
C GLU A 267 -1.46 -29.55 9.55
N SER A 268 -2.28 -28.69 8.97
CA SER A 268 -2.46 -28.59 7.52
C SER A 268 -1.99 -27.28 6.90
N GLN A 269 -2.13 -26.13 7.59
CA GLN A 269 -1.63 -24.84 7.13
C GLN A 269 -1.34 -23.92 8.34
N PRO A 270 -0.09 -23.44 8.52
CA PRO A 270 0.22 -22.55 9.62
C PRO A 270 -0.47 -21.19 9.44
N ILE A 271 -1.18 -20.75 10.47
CA ILE A 271 -1.68 -19.37 10.53
C ILE A 271 -0.49 -18.44 10.81
N ILE A 272 -0.27 -17.48 9.93
CA ILE A 272 0.76 -16.46 10.07
C ILE A 272 0.06 -15.12 10.28
N THR A 273 0.27 -14.51 11.44
CA THR A 273 -0.16 -13.14 11.72
C THR A 273 1.04 -12.23 11.81
N GLU A 274 1.01 -11.07 11.15
CA GLU A 274 2.05 -10.05 11.26
C GLU A 274 1.39 -8.74 11.70
N ARG A 275 1.95 -8.09 12.73
CA ARG A 275 1.52 -6.78 13.17
C ARG A 275 2.73 -5.87 13.42
N GLN A 276 2.52 -4.59 13.21
CA GLN A 276 3.48 -3.59 13.65
C GLN A 276 3.43 -3.47 15.19
N ILE A 277 4.60 -3.30 15.79
CA ILE A 277 4.74 -3.14 17.23
C ILE A 277 5.55 -1.88 17.56
N GLY A 278 5.43 -1.39 18.77
CA GLY A 278 6.26 -0.31 19.29
C GLY A 278 7.68 -0.80 19.63
N PRO A 279 8.64 0.12 19.76
CA PRO A 279 10.01 -0.23 20.16
C PRO A 279 10.12 -0.78 21.59
N GLU A 280 9.09 -0.61 22.41
CA GLU A 280 8.99 -1.02 23.82
C GLU A 280 8.31 -2.40 24.00
N GLU A 281 7.60 -2.89 22.97
CA GLU A 281 6.97 -4.20 22.95
C GLU A 281 7.97 -5.32 22.62
#